data_cbd532488250b3bd200008643da8f9e8
#
_entry.id   cbd532488250b3bd200008643da8f9e8
#
_cell.length_a   1.000
_cell.length_b   1.000
_cell.length_c   1.000
_cell.angle_alpha   90.00
_cell.angle_beta   90.00
_cell.angle_gamma   90.00
#
_symmetry.space_group_name_H-M   'P 1'
#
loop_
_entity.id
_entity.type
_entity.pdbx_description
1 polymer ?
#
loop_
_entity_poly.entity_id
_entity_poly.type
_entity_poly.pdbx_seq_one_letter_code
_entity_poly.pdbx_strand_id
1 'polypeptide(L)'
;EDALGDVADSVYALAGEGIAALNCDYNDCNEDWIGSLGAFEGSKGYWLITSYDFNFKFNGVESGLARIAEQPAVRPVPETHRFAQSSRQAFYFIQTAIIRHEPLDEDDIIIAYNGDVVVGARYWNGEYTDVPAMGLDDYSNNEGYCKIGDQISFKVWDSSASKLIDMQADVGTAWNDISVSVINLTEILPETFSLDRAYPNPFNPTTTLSFALPIDSEVSLSIYNLQGREV
;
A
#
# COMPACT_ATOMS: atom_id res chain seq x y z
N GLU A 1 -19.61 -4.29 12.50
CA GLU A 1 -20.96 -3.70 12.59
C GLU A 1 -21.63 -4.04 13.94
N ASP A 2 -21.83 -5.30 14.27
CA ASP A 2 -22.51 -5.72 15.51
C ASP A 2 -21.97 -5.06 16.79
N ALA A 3 -20.66 -4.86 16.87
CA ALA A 3 -20.01 -4.24 18.03
C ALA A 3 -20.24 -2.73 18.13
N LEU A 4 -20.47 -2.06 17.01
CA LEU A 4 -20.75 -0.61 16.96
C LEU A 4 -22.24 -0.32 17.16
N GLY A 5 -23.13 -1.24 16.79
CA GLY A 5 -24.59 -1.07 16.90
C GLY A 5 -25.08 0.17 16.17
N ASP A 6 -25.95 0.93 16.79
CA ASP A 6 -26.64 2.09 16.19
C ASP A 6 -25.70 3.25 15.75
N VAL A 7 -24.41 3.19 16.10
CA VAL A 7 -23.43 4.24 15.69
C VAL A 7 -22.57 3.81 14.49
N ALA A 8 -22.74 2.59 13.99
CA ALA A 8 -21.96 2.08 12.85
C ALA A 8 -22.01 3.04 11.66
N ASP A 9 -23.21 3.55 11.31
CA ASP A 9 -23.43 4.49 10.21
C ASP A 9 -22.76 5.87 10.42
N SER A 10 -22.26 6.14 11.64
CA SER A 10 -21.59 7.39 11.97
C SER A 10 -20.07 7.29 11.95
N VAL A 11 -19.55 6.09 11.78
CA VAL A 11 -18.12 5.80 11.77
C VAL A 11 -17.64 5.66 10.32
N TYR A 12 -16.77 6.57 9.91
CA TYR A 12 -16.17 6.55 8.56
C TYR A 12 -15.15 5.44 8.39
N ALA A 13 -14.31 5.22 9.40
CA ALA A 13 -13.30 4.17 9.39
C ALA A 13 -12.91 3.75 10.80
N LEU A 14 -12.33 2.57 10.90
CA LEU A 14 -11.75 2.00 12.11
C LEU A 14 -10.26 1.77 11.89
N ALA A 15 -9.45 2.04 12.88
CA ALA A 15 -8.03 1.72 12.87
C ALA A 15 -7.64 0.93 14.11
N GLY A 16 -6.85 -0.09 13.93
CA GLY A 16 -6.19 -0.88 14.95
C GLY A 16 -4.68 -0.83 14.79
N GLU A 17 -3.97 -1.73 15.41
CA GLU A 17 -2.51 -1.83 15.35
C GLU A 17 -2.08 -2.42 13.98
N GLY A 18 -1.78 -1.55 13.00
CA GLY A 18 -1.38 -1.92 11.64
C GLY A 18 -2.49 -2.50 10.76
N ILE A 19 -3.74 -2.41 11.18
CA ILE A 19 -4.94 -2.89 10.48
C ILE A 19 -6.02 -1.82 10.49
N ALA A 20 -6.85 -1.78 9.44
CA ALA A 20 -7.95 -0.82 9.36
C ALA A 20 -9.17 -1.40 8.66
N ALA A 21 -10.32 -0.76 8.87
CA ALA A 21 -11.54 -0.99 8.11
C ALA A 21 -12.16 0.33 7.69
N LEU A 22 -12.69 0.36 6.49
CA LEU A 22 -13.38 1.48 5.88
C LEU A 22 -14.88 1.15 5.79
N ASN A 23 -15.73 2.10 6.19
CA ASN A 23 -17.17 1.96 6.04
C ASN A 23 -17.58 2.28 4.60
N CYS A 24 -18.20 1.32 3.93
CA CYS A 24 -18.61 1.44 2.53
C CYS A 24 -19.83 2.33 2.32
N ASP A 25 -20.57 2.67 3.34
CA ASP A 25 -21.64 3.69 3.24
C ASP A 25 -21.12 5.08 2.83
N TYR A 26 -19.84 5.33 3.07
CA TYR A 26 -19.14 6.57 2.68
C TYR A 26 -18.31 6.43 1.40
N ASN A 27 -18.18 5.22 0.88
CA ASN A 27 -17.34 4.90 -0.26
C ASN A 27 -18.09 3.93 -1.19
N ASP A 28 -17.81 3.97 -2.47
CA ASP A 28 -18.49 3.14 -3.49
C ASP A 28 -17.90 1.72 -3.52
N CYS A 29 -18.04 0.98 -2.42
CA CYS A 29 -17.63 -0.42 -2.33
C CYS A 29 -18.85 -1.34 -2.10
N ASN A 30 -18.68 -2.64 -2.31
CA ASN A 30 -19.79 -3.60 -2.41
C ASN A 30 -20.08 -4.34 -1.09
N GLU A 31 -19.45 -3.97 0.00
CA GLU A 31 -19.60 -4.58 1.32
C GLU A 31 -20.02 -3.52 2.35
N ASP A 32 -20.40 -3.90 3.54
CA ASP A 32 -20.69 -2.93 4.61
C ASP A 32 -19.39 -2.32 5.13
N TRP A 33 -18.35 -3.16 5.31
CA TRP A 33 -17.02 -2.77 5.78
C TRP A 33 -15.94 -3.52 5.00
N ILE A 34 -14.88 -2.81 4.58
CA ILE A 34 -13.77 -3.39 3.83
C ILE A 34 -12.41 -3.04 4.46
N GLY A 35 -11.45 -3.95 4.37
CA GLY A 35 -10.08 -3.78 4.91
C GLY A 35 -9.64 -4.96 5.75
N SER A 36 -8.49 -4.84 6.40
CA SER A 36 -7.90 -5.93 7.17
C SER A 36 -8.41 -6.05 8.61
N LEU A 37 -9.11 -5.05 9.14
CA LEU A 37 -9.73 -5.11 10.47
C LEU A 37 -11.12 -5.75 10.39
N GLY A 38 -11.21 -7.06 10.58
CA GLY A 38 -12.48 -7.81 10.51
C GLY A 38 -13.18 -8.00 11.86
N ALA A 39 -12.47 -7.84 12.99
CA ALA A 39 -13.03 -8.04 14.31
C ALA A 39 -12.28 -7.23 15.40
N PHE A 40 -13.00 -6.89 16.48
CA PHE A 40 -12.38 -6.34 17.68
C PHE A 40 -11.89 -7.47 18.60
N GLU A 41 -10.65 -7.40 18.99
CA GLU A 41 -10.04 -8.33 19.95
C GLU A 41 -10.02 -7.72 21.35
N GLY A 42 -10.22 -8.56 22.35
CA GLY A 42 -10.09 -8.14 23.75
C GLY A 42 -8.67 -7.65 24.07
N SER A 43 -8.56 -6.62 24.90
CA SER A 43 -7.28 -6.03 25.34
C SER A 43 -6.51 -5.27 24.25
N LYS A 44 -7.11 -5.00 23.10
CA LYS A 44 -6.58 -4.13 22.05
C LYS A 44 -7.24 -2.75 22.08
N GLY A 45 -6.51 -1.75 21.61
CA GLY A 45 -7.01 -0.40 21.39
C GLY A 45 -7.42 -0.18 19.93
N TYR A 46 -8.46 0.59 19.73
CA TYR A 46 -8.95 0.94 18.39
C TYR A 46 -9.33 2.43 18.35
N TRP A 47 -9.15 3.03 17.19
CA TRP A 47 -9.59 4.40 16.90
C TRP A 47 -10.82 4.33 15.99
N LEU A 48 -11.84 5.08 16.37
CA LEU A 48 -13.02 5.32 15.56
C LEU A 48 -12.85 6.67 14.87
N ILE A 49 -12.84 6.68 13.54
CA ILE A 49 -12.72 7.90 12.72
C ILE A 49 -14.13 8.29 12.31
N THR A 50 -14.57 9.48 12.74
CA THR A 50 -15.95 9.92 12.63
C THR A 50 -16.03 11.33 12.07
N SER A 51 -17.16 11.68 11.46
CA SER A 51 -17.41 13.00 10.88
C SER A 51 -17.93 14.01 11.91
N TYR A 52 -18.43 13.54 13.07
CA TYR A 52 -19.00 14.36 14.14
C TYR A 52 -18.91 13.65 15.49
N ASP A 53 -19.05 14.40 16.57
CA ASP A 53 -19.02 13.88 17.94
C ASP A 53 -20.32 13.13 18.26
N PHE A 54 -20.20 11.95 18.87
CA PHE A 54 -21.33 11.18 19.40
C PHE A 54 -20.94 10.42 20.67
N ASN A 55 -21.96 9.98 21.42
CA ASN A 55 -21.74 9.11 22.57
C ASN A 55 -21.67 7.66 22.10
N PHE A 56 -20.55 7.00 22.38
CA PHE A 56 -20.32 5.63 22.00
C PHE A 56 -20.35 4.68 23.21
N LYS A 57 -20.96 3.55 23.04
CA LYS A 57 -20.92 2.44 23.99
C LYS A 57 -20.86 1.13 23.18
N PHE A 58 -19.83 0.34 23.45
CA PHE A 58 -19.76 -1.00 22.85
C PHE A 58 -21.01 -1.80 23.20
N ASN A 59 -21.63 -2.40 22.21
CA ASN A 59 -22.60 -3.45 22.41
C ASN A 59 -21.84 -4.69 22.92
N GLY A 60 -21.87 -4.88 24.25
CA GLY A 60 -21.35 -6.10 24.85
C GLY A 60 -22.14 -7.30 24.34
N VAL A 61 -21.47 -8.32 23.88
CA VAL A 61 -22.12 -9.60 23.58
C VAL A 61 -22.70 -10.10 24.88
N GLU A 62 -24.02 -10.24 24.97
CA GLU A 62 -24.65 -10.89 26.11
C GLU A 62 -24.07 -12.30 26.26
N SER A 63 -23.70 -12.68 27.46
CA SER A 63 -22.94 -13.85 27.83
C SER A 63 -23.63 -15.18 27.45
N GLY A 64 -23.53 -15.56 26.20
CA GLY A 64 -23.92 -16.84 25.67
C GLY A 64 -22.98 -17.22 24.57
N LEU A 65 -22.02 -18.13 24.82
CA LEU A 65 -21.11 -18.76 23.86
C LEU A 65 -20.86 -17.95 22.58
N ALA A 66 -20.51 -16.68 22.74
CA ALA A 66 -20.15 -15.82 21.63
C ALA A 66 -18.93 -16.48 20.97
N ARG A 67 -19.05 -16.87 19.71
CA ARG A 67 -17.89 -17.08 18.87
C ARG A 67 -17.09 -15.79 18.96
N ILE A 68 -15.92 -15.85 19.56
CA ILE A 68 -14.93 -14.79 19.43
C ILE A 68 -14.66 -14.76 17.93
N ALA A 69 -15.09 -13.69 17.25
CA ALA A 69 -14.73 -13.49 15.86
C ALA A 69 -13.20 -13.33 15.87
N GLU A 70 -12.52 -14.27 15.23
CA GLU A 70 -11.06 -14.26 15.15
C GLU A 70 -10.68 -13.23 14.08
N GLN A 71 -9.79 -12.30 14.44
CA GLN A 71 -9.27 -11.32 13.49
C GLN A 71 -8.58 -12.07 12.34
N PRO A 72 -8.92 -11.78 11.06
CA PRO A 72 -8.23 -12.38 9.93
C PRO A 72 -6.73 -12.13 10.01
N ALA A 73 -5.93 -13.17 9.85
CA ALA A 73 -4.48 -13.03 9.89
C ALA A 73 -4.00 -12.27 8.65
N VAL A 74 -3.32 -11.13 8.88
CA VAL A 74 -2.65 -10.41 7.80
C VAL A 74 -1.47 -11.23 7.29
N ARG A 75 -1.40 -11.47 5.98
CA ARG A 75 -0.29 -12.19 5.34
C ARG A 75 1.03 -11.44 5.58
N PRO A 76 2.06 -12.07 6.22
CA PRO A 76 3.32 -11.40 6.51
C PRO A 76 4.11 -11.13 5.22
N VAL A 77 4.62 -9.91 5.08
CA VAL A 77 5.47 -9.52 3.95
C VAL A 77 6.91 -10.04 4.12
N PRO A 78 7.67 -10.21 3.02
CA PRO A 78 9.07 -10.59 3.07
C PRO A 78 9.93 -9.63 3.91
N GLU A 79 11.05 -10.13 4.44
CA GLU A 79 11.99 -9.35 5.28
C GLU A 79 12.43 -8.03 4.64
N THR A 80 12.60 -8.03 3.31
CA THR A 80 13.02 -6.86 2.52
C THR A 80 12.00 -5.72 2.51
N HIS A 81 10.74 -6.00 2.86
CA HIS A 81 9.64 -5.04 2.86
C HIS A 81 9.02 -4.90 4.26
N ARG A 82 9.69 -5.42 5.29
CA ARG A 82 9.24 -5.30 6.68
C ARG A 82 9.39 -3.89 7.19
N PHE A 83 8.48 -3.53 8.04
CA PHE A 83 8.48 -2.31 8.83
C PHE A 83 8.17 -2.65 10.29
N ALA A 84 8.55 -1.79 11.21
CA ALA A 84 8.22 -1.93 12.62
C ALA A 84 6.88 -1.24 12.92
N GLN A 85 6.07 -1.84 13.77
CA GLN A 85 4.84 -1.22 14.24
C GLN A 85 5.16 0.04 15.05
N SER A 86 4.36 1.09 14.87
CA SER A 86 4.42 2.34 15.62
C SER A 86 3.07 2.64 16.26
N SER A 87 3.09 3.42 17.33
CA SER A 87 1.87 3.95 17.96
C SER A 87 1.21 5.05 17.11
N ARG A 88 1.94 5.60 16.12
CA ARG A 88 1.46 6.59 15.16
C ARG A 88 1.37 5.97 13.77
N GLN A 89 0.25 6.13 13.12
CA GLN A 89 0.00 5.46 11.84
C GLN A 89 -1.07 6.19 11.02
N ALA A 90 -1.00 6.02 9.71
CA ALA A 90 -2.04 6.39 8.76
C ALA A 90 -2.36 5.17 7.90
N PHE A 91 -3.51 5.18 7.22
CA PHE A 91 -3.91 4.12 6.31
C PHE A 91 -4.29 4.69 4.96
N TYR A 92 -3.77 4.07 3.91
CA TYR A 92 -4.12 4.34 2.53
C TYR A 92 -4.88 3.11 2.00
N PHE A 93 -6.17 3.29 1.73
CA PHE A 93 -6.98 2.28 1.07
C PHE A 93 -6.79 2.42 -0.43
N ILE A 94 -6.20 1.41 -1.03
CA ILE A 94 -5.91 1.40 -2.46
C ILE A 94 -7.13 0.83 -3.17
N GLN A 95 -7.95 1.73 -3.75
CA GLN A 95 -9.15 1.33 -4.46
C GLN A 95 -8.80 0.56 -5.72
N THR A 96 -7.86 1.09 -6.52
CA THR A 96 -7.33 0.39 -7.69
C THR A 96 -5.81 0.54 -7.76
N ALA A 97 -5.13 -0.49 -8.25
CA ALA A 97 -3.71 -0.43 -8.58
C ALA A 97 -3.48 -1.11 -9.93
N ILE A 98 -2.88 -0.38 -10.88
CA ILE A 98 -2.75 -0.81 -12.28
C ILE A 98 -1.30 -0.72 -12.71
N ILE A 99 -0.77 -1.83 -13.24
CA ILE A 99 0.55 -1.96 -13.86
C ILE A 99 0.36 -2.49 -15.27
N ARG A 100 0.95 -1.83 -16.28
CA ARG A 100 0.84 -2.26 -17.68
C ARG A 100 -0.60 -2.48 -18.15
N HIS A 101 -1.52 -1.61 -17.69
CA HIS A 101 -2.97 -1.65 -17.96
C HIS A 101 -3.72 -2.86 -17.36
N GLU A 102 -3.08 -3.62 -16.48
CA GLU A 102 -3.67 -4.75 -15.77
C GLU A 102 -3.72 -4.50 -14.26
N PRO A 103 -4.75 -5.00 -13.55
CA PRO A 103 -4.80 -4.95 -12.08
C PRO A 103 -3.68 -5.81 -11.49
N LEU A 104 -3.35 -5.57 -10.22
CA LEU A 104 -2.38 -6.36 -9.47
C LEU A 104 -2.89 -7.78 -9.21
N ASP A 105 -1.94 -8.71 -9.06
CA ASP A 105 -2.17 -10.07 -8.60
C ASP A 105 -2.07 -10.18 -7.06
N GLU A 106 -2.67 -11.21 -6.46
CA GLU A 106 -2.67 -11.45 -5.00
C GLU A 106 -1.26 -11.67 -4.41
N ASP A 107 -0.27 -11.98 -5.23
CA ASP A 107 1.13 -12.15 -4.82
C ASP A 107 1.95 -10.85 -4.94
N ASP A 108 1.37 -9.78 -5.47
CA ASP A 108 2.00 -8.48 -5.54
C ASP A 108 1.93 -7.77 -4.19
N ILE A 109 2.91 -6.92 -3.91
CA ILE A 109 3.01 -6.22 -2.64
C ILE A 109 3.04 -4.72 -2.88
N ILE A 110 2.10 -4.00 -2.29
CA ILE A 110 2.11 -2.54 -2.25
C ILE A 110 2.95 -2.11 -1.05
N ILE A 111 3.89 -1.20 -1.28
CA ILE A 111 4.87 -0.75 -0.29
C ILE A 111 4.80 0.76 -0.19
N ALA A 112 4.60 1.28 1.02
CA ALA A 112 4.62 2.69 1.34
C ALA A 112 6.01 3.11 1.81
N TYR A 113 6.50 4.22 1.27
CA TYR A 113 7.80 4.79 1.58
C TYR A 113 7.69 6.23 2.09
N ASN A 114 8.52 6.56 3.09
CA ASN A 114 8.87 7.94 3.43
C ASN A 114 10.33 8.18 3.00
N GLY A 115 10.53 8.88 1.88
CA GLY A 115 11.83 8.90 1.21
C GLY A 115 12.26 7.50 0.79
N ASP A 116 13.40 7.03 1.34
CA ASP A 116 13.93 5.68 1.06
C ASP A 116 13.56 4.64 2.13
N VAL A 117 12.79 5.03 3.16
CA VAL A 117 12.44 4.17 4.29
C VAL A 117 11.08 3.52 4.06
N VAL A 118 11.02 2.18 4.17
CA VAL A 118 9.76 1.43 4.16
C VAL A 118 9.01 1.73 5.46
N VAL A 119 7.82 2.30 5.33
CA VAL A 119 6.95 2.66 6.46
C VAL A 119 5.67 1.84 6.53
N GLY A 120 5.40 1.04 5.51
CA GLY A 120 4.28 0.12 5.46
C GLY A 120 4.33 -0.76 4.24
N ALA A 121 3.68 -1.93 4.31
CA ALA A 121 3.55 -2.83 3.16
C ALA A 121 2.37 -3.78 3.36
N ARG A 122 1.73 -4.17 2.26
CA ARG A 122 0.60 -5.11 2.24
C ARG A 122 0.59 -5.88 0.94
N TYR A 123 0.30 -7.18 0.99
CA TYR A 123 -0.08 -7.92 -0.20
C TYR A 123 -1.38 -7.36 -0.77
N TRP A 124 -1.48 -7.30 -2.08
CA TRP A 124 -2.72 -6.96 -2.73
C TRP A 124 -3.80 -8.00 -2.38
N ASN A 125 -4.94 -7.55 -1.88
CA ASN A 125 -6.08 -8.37 -1.50
C ASN A 125 -7.36 -7.92 -2.21
N GLY A 126 -7.22 -7.34 -3.40
CA GLY A 126 -8.34 -6.75 -4.13
C GLY A 126 -8.56 -5.27 -3.83
N GLU A 127 -9.63 -4.73 -4.37
CA GLU A 127 -10.01 -3.33 -4.20
C GLU A 127 -10.07 -2.94 -2.71
N TYR A 128 -9.66 -1.72 -2.40
CA TYR A 128 -9.59 -1.17 -1.04
C TYR A 128 -8.61 -1.91 -0.10
N THR A 129 -7.54 -2.51 -0.64
CA THR A 129 -6.46 -3.02 0.20
C THR A 129 -5.89 -1.89 1.07
N ASP A 130 -5.93 -2.07 2.40
CA ASP A 130 -5.45 -1.09 3.38
C ASP A 130 -3.93 -1.20 3.58
N VAL A 131 -3.19 -0.20 3.14
CA VAL A 131 -1.74 -0.11 3.33
C VAL A 131 -1.45 0.83 4.50
N PRO A 132 -0.86 0.34 5.60
CA PRO A 132 -0.46 1.20 6.70
C PRO A 132 0.75 2.04 6.31
N ALA A 133 0.90 3.22 6.93
CA ALA A 133 2.11 4.03 6.89
C ALA A 133 2.44 4.48 8.30
N MET A 134 3.53 3.96 8.86
CA MET A 134 3.93 4.17 10.24
C MET A 134 4.59 5.53 10.44
N GLY A 135 4.21 6.22 11.51
CA GLY A 135 4.78 7.49 11.92
C GLY A 135 5.90 7.36 12.92
N LEU A 136 6.74 8.37 13.01
CA LEU A 136 7.77 8.49 14.03
C LEU A 136 7.12 8.67 15.40
N ASP A 137 7.43 7.79 16.35
CA ASP A 137 7.04 7.89 17.75
C ASP A 137 8.25 8.01 18.67
N ASP A 138 8.01 8.35 19.93
CA ASP A 138 9.06 8.58 20.92
C ASP A 138 9.59 7.29 21.57
N TYR A 139 9.00 6.13 21.24
CA TYR A 139 9.24 4.87 21.94
C TYR A 139 9.96 3.82 21.09
N SER A 140 9.90 3.95 19.77
CA SER A 140 10.46 2.99 18.82
C SER A 140 11.73 3.53 18.16
N ASN A 141 12.66 2.64 17.81
CA ASN A 141 13.82 3.01 17.01
C ASN A 141 13.43 3.01 15.52
N ASN A 142 12.61 3.98 15.14
CA ASN A 142 11.99 4.11 13.81
C ASN A 142 12.42 5.41 13.11
N GLU A 143 13.71 5.70 13.13
CA GLU A 143 14.29 6.84 12.40
C GLU A 143 13.89 6.79 10.91
N GLY A 144 13.44 7.93 10.38
CA GLY A 144 12.95 8.05 9.02
C GLY A 144 11.45 7.75 8.83
N TYR A 145 10.74 7.37 9.90
CA TYR A 145 9.29 7.20 9.84
C TYR A 145 8.56 8.55 9.69
N CYS A 146 7.29 8.49 9.30
CA CYS A 146 6.53 9.65 8.85
C CYS A 146 6.32 10.69 9.95
N LYS A 147 6.38 11.95 9.56
CA LYS A 147 5.95 13.13 10.32
C LYS A 147 4.78 13.78 9.61
N ILE A 148 4.01 14.58 10.34
CA ILE A 148 2.88 15.32 9.78
C ILE A 148 3.34 16.16 8.58
N GLY A 149 2.70 15.95 7.44
CA GLY A 149 2.97 16.64 6.18
C GLY A 149 3.95 15.93 5.25
N ASP A 150 4.65 14.87 5.68
CA ASP A 150 5.49 14.08 4.80
C ASP A 150 4.67 13.48 3.65
N GLN A 151 5.24 13.47 2.44
CA GLN A 151 4.59 12.89 1.27
C GLN A 151 4.99 11.42 1.14
N ILE A 152 3.99 10.55 1.21
CA ILE A 152 4.21 9.11 1.07
C ILE A 152 4.26 8.76 -0.41
N SER A 153 5.29 8.03 -0.81
CA SER A 153 5.39 7.43 -2.14
C SER A 153 5.07 5.94 -2.07
N PHE A 154 4.55 5.42 -3.18
CA PHE A 154 4.17 4.01 -3.28
C PHE A 154 4.97 3.32 -4.36
N LYS A 155 5.34 2.08 -4.09
CA LYS A 155 5.90 1.15 -5.07
C LYS A 155 5.17 -0.17 -4.97
N VAL A 156 5.16 -0.91 -6.07
CA VAL A 156 4.64 -2.28 -6.11
C VAL A 156 5.78 -3.23 -6.42
N TRP A 157 5.92 -4.25 -5.60
CA TRP A 157 6.71 -5.43 -5.97
C TRP A 157 5.84 -6.31 -6.85
N ASP A 158 6.10 -6.29 -8.16
CA ASP A 158 5.50 -7.19 -9.15
C ASP A 158 6.17 -8.57 -9.00
N SER A 159 5.43 -9.51 -8.45
CA SER A 159 5.90 -10.87 -8.17
C SER A 159 6.21 -11.64 -9.45
N SER A 160 5.42 -11.41 -10.48
CA SER A 160 5.53 -12.07 -11.79
C SER A 160 6.79 -11.68 -12.53
N ALA A 161 7.15 -10.38 -12.50
CA ALA A 161 8.36 -9.84 -13.12
C ALA A 161 9.56 -9.80 -12.15
N SER A 162 9.36 -10.09 -10.86
CA SER A 162 10.35 -9.92 -9.79
C SER A 162 11.00 -8.53 -9.80
N LYS A 163 10.17 -7.50 -9.93
CA LYS A 163 10.59 -6.11 -10.12
C LYS A 163 9.82 -5.16 -9.20
N LEU A 164 10.53 -4.15 -8.69
CA LEU A 164 9.92 -3.03 -7.97
C LEU A 164 9.54 -1.94 -8.97
N ILE A 165 8.27 -1.51 -8.93
CA ILE A 165 7.67 -0.55 -9.86
C ILE A 165 7.23 0.67 -9.07
N ASP A 166 7.62 1.86 -9.54
CA ASP A 166 7.19 3.13 -8.96
C ASP A 166 5.75 3.45 -9.36
N MET A 167 4.93 3.84 -8.37
CA MET A 167 3.52 4.12 -8.57
C MET A 167 3.18 5.58 -8.30
N GLN A 168 2.30 6.14 -9.11
CA GLN A 168 1.71 7.46 -8.94
C GLN A 168 0.34 7.34 -8.29
N ALA A 169 0.13 8.04 -7.18
CA ALA A 169 -1.20 8.22 -6.61
C ALA A 169 -1.96 9.35 -7.33
N ASP A 170 -3.27 9.18 -7.48
CA ASP A 170 -4.16 10.15 -8.13
C ASP A 170 -4.46 11.37 -7.27
N VAL A 171 -4.25 11.28 -5.96
CA VAL A 171 -4.43 12.37 -4.98
C VAL A 171 -3.19 12.54 -4.10
N GLY A 172 -3.15 13.64 -3.35
CA GLY A 172 -2.06 13.94 -2.43
C GLY A 172 -1.97 12.91 -1.29
N THR A 173 -0.77 12.48 -0.98
CA THR A 173 -0.45 11.44 0.00
C THR A 173 0.18 11.99 1.27
N ALA A 174 -0.15 13.23 1.64
CA ALA A 174 0.38 13.87 2.85
C ALA A 174 -0.01 13.06 4.11
N TRP A 175 0.99 12.63 4.84
CA TRP A 175 0.80 11.84 6.05
C TRP A 175 0.26 12.68 7.21
N ASN A 176 -0.77 12.20 7.88
CA ASN A 176 -1.26 12.70 9.15
C ASN A 176 -1.56 11.52 10.07
N ASP A 177 -1.36 11.73 11.38
CA ASP A 177 -1.61 10.68 12.36
C ASP A 177 -3.09 10.29 12.41
N ILE A 178 -3.36 8.97 12.47
CA ILE A 178 -4.70 8.39 12.49
C ILE A 178 -5.57 8.85 11.32
N SER A 179 -4.97 9.16 10.18
CA SER A 179 -5.72 9.51 8.97
C SER A 179 -5.98 8.27 8.11
N VAL A 180 -7.09 8.35 7.38
CA VAL A 180 -7.48 7.37 6.37
C VAL A 180 -7.71 8.10 5.05
N SER A 181 -7.13 7.58 3.98
CA SER A 181 -7.26 8.13 2.62
C SER A 181 -7.56 7.01 1.64
N VAL A 182 -8.46 7.24 0.70
CA VAL A 182 -8.71 6.36 -0.45
C VAL A 182 -7.96 6.91 -1.63
N ILE A 183 -7.17 6.07 -2.32
CA ILE A 183 -6.33 6.48 -3.46
C ILE A 183 -6.36 5.41 -4.55
N ASN A 184 -6.05 5.83 -5.78
CA ASN A 184 -5.75 4.94 -6.89
C ASN A 184 -4.27 5.03 -7.24
N LEU A 185 -3.68 3.91 -7.62
CA LEU A 185 -2.28 3.80 -7.99
C LEU A 185 -2.14 3.40 -9.46
N THR A 186 -1.29 4.11 -10.20
CA THR A 186 -0.92 3.76 -11.58
C THR A 186 0.59 3.73 -11.72
N GLU A 187 1.12 2.86 -12.56
CA GLU A 187 2.54 2.79 -12.87
C GLU A 187 3.07 4.13 -13.40
N ILE A 188 4.22 4.59 -12.89
CA ILE A 188 4.94 5.73 -13.44
C ILE A 188 5.70 5.27 -14.67
N LEU A 189 5.20 5.64 -15.84
CA LEU A 189 5.88 5.38 -17.10
C LEU A 189 6.94 6.45 -17.39
N PRO A 190 8.05 6.11 -18.05
CA PRO A 190 9.03 7.09 -18.52
C PRO A 190 8.37 8.13 -19.45
N GLU A 191 8.70 9.41 -19.30
CA GLU A 191 8.10 10.46 -20.15
C GLU A 191 8.59 10.43 -21.59
N THR A 192 9.79 9.88 -21.84
CA THR A 192 10.44 9.91 -23.15
C THR A 192 11.10 8.56 -23.47
N PHE A 193 11.15 8.25 -24.77
CA PHE A 193 11.98 7.15 -25.25
C PHE A 193 13.45 7.45 -24.96
N SER A 194 14.16 6.53 -24.33
CA SER A 194 15.60 6.63 -24.15
C SER A 194 16.31 5.32 -24.38
N LEU A 195 17.57 5.40 -24.77
CA LEU A 195 18.52 4.29 -24.80
C LEU A 195 19.77 4.73 -24.07
N ASP A 196 20.08 4.06 -22.98
CA ASP A 196 21.25 4.35 -22.17
C ASP A 196 22.51 3.77 -22.81
N ARG A 197 23.67 4.25 -22.33
CA ARG A 197 24.95 3.67 -22.73
C ARG A 197 25.10 2.29 -22.12
N ALA A 198 25.60 1.35 -22.94
CA ALA A 198 25.97 0.03 -22.44
C ALA A 198 26.90 0.11 -21.23
N TYR A 199 26.57 -0.59 -20.15
CA TYR A 199 27.37 -0.64 -18.93
C TYR A 199 27.48 -2.08 -18.40
N PRO A 200 28.68 -2.53 -17.97
CA PRO A 200 29.97 -1.86 -18.12
C PRO A 200 30.41 -1.75 -19.58
N ASN A 201 31.21 -0.71 -19.88
CA ASN A 201 31.87 -0.57 -21.18
C ASN A 201 33.30 0.04 -20.98
N PRO A 202 34.40 -0.72 -21.20
CA PRO A 202 34.47 -2.08 -21.80
C PRO A 202 33.83 -3.16 -20.91
N PHE A 203 33.36 -4.23 -21.57
CA PHE A 203 32.65 -5.34 -20.89
C PHE A 203 33.45 -6.65 -20.94
N ASN A 204 33.22 -7.56 -19.96
CA ASN A 204 33.81 -8.90 -19.93
C ASN A 204 32.96 -9.86 -19.09
N PRO A 205 32.29 -10.85 -19.62
CA PRO A 205 31.92 -11.04 -21.04
C PRO A 205 30.57 -10.36 -21.37
N THR A 206 29.89 -9.73 -20.39
CA THR A 206 28.53 -9.20 -20.52
C THR A 206 28.46 -7.69 -20.30
N THR A 207 27.53 -7.05 -20.99
CA THR A 207 27.11 -5.65 -20.74
C THR A 207 25.60 -5.58 -20.74
N THR A 208 25.05 -4.58 -20.05
CA THR A 208 23.62 -4.30 -20.03
C THR A 208 23.31 -3.11 -20.92
N LEU A 209 22.26 -3.24 -21.72
CA LEU A 209 21.64 -2.15 -22.48
C LEU A 209 20.31 -1.84 -21.82
N SER A 210 20.14 -0.62 -21.30
CA SER A 210 18.90 -0.15 -20.69
C SER A 210 18.21 0.82 -21.65
N PHE A 211 16.91 0.70 -21.75
CA PHE A 211 16.08 1.64 -22.52
C PHE A 211 14.77 1.92 -21.78
N ALA A 212 14.16 3.07 -22.06
CA ALA A 212 12.89 3.47 -21.51
C ALA A 212 11.84 3.64 -22.61
N LEU A 213 10.63 3.14 -22.36
CA LEU A 213 9.49 3.20 -23.26
C LEU A 213 8.31 3.86 -22.53
N PRO A 214 7.85 5.04 -22.95
CA PRO A 214 6.70 5.72 -22.35
C PRO A 214 5.35 5.11 -22.72
N ILE A 215 5.32 4.26 -23.74
CA ILE A 215 4.14 3.52 -24.19
C ILE A 215 4.55 2.10 -24.62
N ASP A 216 3.62 1.19 -24.60
CA ASP A 216 3.82 -0.16 -25.14
C ASP A 216 4.24 -0.08 -26.61
N SER A 217 5.39 -0.66 -26.91
CA SER A 217 6.00 -0.55 -28.24
C SER A 217 6.76 -1.81 -28.60
N GLU A 218 6.72 -2.17 -29.88
CA GLU A 218 7.60 -3.20 -30.41
C GLU A 218 9.03 -2.66 -30.50
N VAL A 219 9.99 -3.38 -29.92
CA VAL A 219 11.40 -2.99 -29.87
C VAL A 219 12.22 -3.92 -30.76
N SER A 220 13.01 -3.35 -31.66
CA SER A 220 14.02 -4.07 -32.45
C SER A 220 15.41 -3.54 -32.11
N LEU A 221 16.26 -4.39 -31.56
CA LEU A 221 17.66 -4.07 -31.23
C LEU A 221 18.60 -4.78 -32.18
N SER A 222 19.40 -4.01 -32.91
CA SER A 222 20.47 -4.55 -33.80
C SER A 222 21.82 -4.05 -33.33
N ILE A 223 22.80 -4.95 -33.30
CA ILE A 223 24.18 -4.67 -32.91
C ILE A 223 25.08 -4.77 -34.16
N TYR A 224 25.89 -3.75 -34.40
CA TYR A 224 26.76 -3.66 -35.52
C TYR A 224 28.25 -3.58 -35.11
N ASN A 225 29.13 -4.24 -35.86
CA ASN A 225 30.55 -4.07 -35.66
C ASN A 225 31.05 -2.74 -36.29
N LEU A 226 32.34 -2.43 -36.09
CA LEU A 226 32.94 -1.20 -36.63
C LEU A 226 32.93 -1.12 -38.17
N GLN A 227 32.66 -2.21 -38.87
CA GLN A 227 32.53 -2.27 -40.33
C GLN A 227 31.08 -2.12 -40.80
N GLY A 228 30.12 -1.89 -39.87
CA GLY A 228 28.70 -1.74 -40.16
C GLY A 228 27.99 -3.06 -40.52
N ARG A 229 28.55 -4.20 -40.13
CA ARG A 229 27.89 -5.51 -40.28
C ARG A 229 27.19 -5.87 -38.98
N GLU A 230 25.97 -6.32 -39.08
CA GLU A 230 25.22 -6.87 -37.99
C GLU A 230 25.92 -8.13 -37.44
N VAL A 231 25.99 -8.28 -36.10
CA VAL A 231 26.72 -9.35 -35.38
C VAL A 231 25.81 -10.09 -34.46
#